data_b7ef3e3c964d196993e90f0b26040c88
#
_entry.id   b7ef3e3c964d196993e90f0b26040c88
#
_cell.length_a   1.000
_cell.length_b   1.000
_cell.length_c   1.000
_cell.angle_alpha   90.00
_cell.angle_beta   90.00
_cell.angle_gamma   90.00
#
_symmetry.space_group_name_H-M   'P 1'
#
loop_
_entity.id
_entity.type
_entity.pdbx_description
1 polymer ?
#
loop_
_entity_poly.entity_id
_entity_poly.type
_entity_poly.pdbx_seq_one_letter_code
_entity_poly.pdbx_strand_id
1 'polypeptide(L)'
;MVALYVTSLKGDSGKTAVCAGLVKHLLGDGKKVGFFKPIVADITTPSTGAIDSDTAFIKRVFALKESVTNLCPIISDHDALPTRIQEAYAVTSRGKDVVIVEGVWRQRPGGKPIEAPNEIVAALNARVLVVEPYSKEWLKEINNYKDFGQSLLGVVLNKVPKSRLEQVRSEASAQLGKTGMNIIGVLPEDRVLLALTIGELAEHIQGKILRGAEQSAELVENFMLGAMAVDPGPDYFGRKNNKAVVLRSERPDMQMAAMQTSTRCLVLSGDTPLKPVVLDRAEEKNVPIILVRDDVATIASNIESALGNTKFNHENKLPKLAEIMEQYFDFQTLYKGLGLAG
;
A
#
# COMPACT_ATOMS: atom_id res chain seq x y z
N MET A 1 -11.84 25.40 -0.25
CA MET A 1 -11.88 23.92 -0.21
C MET A 1 -11.81 23.38 -1.62
N VAL A 2 -10.94 22.40 -1.86
CA VAL A 2 -10.77 21.75 -3.16
C VAL A 2 -10.83 20.21 -2.98
N ALA A 3 -11.39 19.49 -3.97
CA ALA A 3 -11.37 18.04 -4.04
C ALA A 3 -10.21 17.59 -4.94
N LEU A 4 -9.40 16.64 -4.47
CA LEU A 4 -8.38 15.95 -5.25
C LEU A 4 -8.77 14.50 -5.44
N TYR A 5 -9.19 14.13 -6.64
CA TYR A 5 -9.55 12.77 -7.00
C TYR A 5 -8.32 11.99 -7.45
N VAL A 6 -7.94 10.99 -6.67
CA VAL A 6 -6.78 10.12 -6.93
C VAL A 6 -7.28 8.84 -7.58
N THR A 7 -6.93 8.60 -8.84
CA THR A 7 -7.47 7.49 -9.65
C THR A 7 -6.40 6.67 -10.36
N SER A 8 -6.79 5.50 -10.85
CA SER A 8 -6.02 4.61 -11.72
C SER A 8 -6.98 3.70 -12.50
N LEU A 9 -6.65 3.33 -13.72
CA LEU A 9 -7.37 2.29 -14.47
C LEU A 9 -6.93 0.86 -14.11
N LYS A 10 -6.02 0.72 -13.14
CA LYS A 10 -5.52 -0.58 -12.68
C LYS A 10 -5.75 -0.78 -11.19
N GLY A 11 -5.99 -2.04 -10.82
CA GLY A 11 -5.86 -2.47 -9.43
C GLY A 11 -4.42 -2.35 -8.94
N ASP A 12 -4.23 -2.36 -7.63
CA ASP A 12 -2.91 -2.39 -6.97
C ASP A 12 -1.89 -1.35 -7.44
N SER A 13 -2.37 -0.22 -7.98
CA SER A 13 -1.52 0.88 -8.44
C SER A 13 -0.82 1.63 -7.29
N GLY A 14 -1.26 1.43 -6.05
CA GLY A 14 -0.76 2.11 -4.86
C GLY A 14 -1.46 3.44 -4.55
N LYS A 15 -2.69 3.65 -5.04
CA LYS A 15 -3.51 4.84 -4.73
C LYS A 15 -3.60 5.13 -3.24
N THR A 16 -3.93 4.13 -2.43
CA THR A 16 -4.05 4.27 -0.97
C THR A 16 -2.75 4.77 -0.33
N ALA A 17 -1.59 4.27 -0.79
CA ALA A 17 -0.29 4.76 -0.32
C ALA A 17 -0.09 6.23 -0.69
N VAL A 18 -0.34 6.61 -1.95
CA VAL A 18 -0.22 8.00 -2.39
C VAL A 18 -1.19 8.90 -1.63
N CYS A 19 -2.45 8.47 -1.44
CA CYS A 19 -3.43 9.21 -0.62
C CYS A 19 -2.91 9.41 0.81
N ALA A 20 -2.39 8.36 1.46
CA ALA A 20 -1.83 8.45 2.81
C ALA A 20 -0.65 9.42 2.88
N GLY A 21 0.25 9.37 1.91
CA GLY A 21 1.37 10.30 1.83
C GLY A 21 0.94 11.75 1.62
N LEU A 22 -0.04 11.98 0.75
CA LEU A 22 -0.64 13.30 0.54
C LEU A 22 -1.30 13.84 1.81
N VAL A 23 -2.11 13.00 2.49
CA VAL A 23 -2.74 13.39 3.77
C VAL A 23 -1.67 13.77 4.79
N LYS A 24 -0.62 12.95 4.92
CA LYS A 24 0.49 13.19 5.86
C LYS A 24 1.20 14.51 5.58
N HIS A 25 1.56 14.76 4.32
CA HIS A 25 2.27 15.99 3.91
C HIS A 25 1.41 17.23 4.15
N LEU A 26 0.17 17.24 3.65
CA LEU A 26 -0.76 18.37 3.78
C LEU A 26 -1.09 18.70 5.24
N LEU A 27 -1.25 17.68 6.11
CA LEU A 27 -1.42 17.90 7.55
C LEU A 27 -0.15 18.48 8.19
N GLY A 28 1.04 18.04 7.73
CA GLY A 28 2.32 18.59 8.15
C GLY A 28 2.45 20.09 7.84
N ASP A 29 1.90 20.53 6.71
CA ASP A 29 1.84 21.94 6.29
C ASP A 29 0.67 22.71 6.90
N GLY A 30 0.01 22.14 7.94
CA GLY A 30 -1.05 22.81 8.68
C GLY A 30 -2.40 22.90 7.95
N LYS A 31 -2.58 22.22 6.82
CA LYS A 31 -3.86 22.18 6.08
C LYS A 31 -4.87 21.29 6.81
N LYS A 32 -6.14 21.67 6.74
CA LYS A 32 -7.26 20.84 7.22
C LYS A 32 -7.66 19.85 6.14
N VAL A 33 -7.25 18.61 6.29
CA VAL A 33 -7.44 17.56 5.28
C VAL A 33 -8.64 16.69 5.60
N GLY A 34 -9.46 16.38 4.58
CA GLY A 34 -10.46 15.33 4.62
C GLY A 34 -10.07 14.15 3.75
N PHE A 35 -10.70 13.01 3.97
CA PHE A 35 -10.57 11.82 3.13
C PHE A 35 -11.95 11.30 2.75
N PHE A 36 -12.13 10.87 1.50
CA PHE A 36 -13.40 10.38 0.99
C PHE A 36 -13.15 9.26 -0.03
N LYS A 37 -13.84 8.13 0.12
CA LYS A 37 -13.70 6.97 -0.77
C LYS A 37 -15.09 6.43 -1.13
N PRO A 38 -15.82 7.09 -2.06
CA PRO A 38 -17.16 6.63 -2.43
C PRO A 38 -17.07 5.30 -3.18
N ILE A 39 -17.85 4.31 -2.74
CA ILE A 39 -17.99 3.03 -3.42
C ILE A 39 -19.31 3.05 -4.19
N VAL A 40 -19.25 3.04 -5.52
CA VAL A 40 -20.42 2.84 -6.34
C VAL A 40 -20.69 1.33 -6.43
N ALA A 41 -21.79 0.87 -5.83
CA ALA A 41 -22.16 -0.54 -5.82
C ALA A 41 -23.12 -0.85 -6.97
N ASP A 42 -22.99 -2.03 -7.58
CA ASP A 42 -23.99 -2.53 -8.51
C ASP A 42 -25.21 -3.03 -7.73
N ILE A 43 -26.43 -2.81 -8.25
CA ILE A 43 -27.71 -3.21 -7.62
C ILE A 43 -27.75 -4.73 -7.34
N THR A 44 -26.97 -5.50 -8.10
CA THR A 44 -26.92 -6.97 -8.01
C THR A 44 -25.94 -7.51 -6.98
N THR A 45 -25.07 -6.69 -6.41
CA THR A 45 -24.09 -7.15 -5.40
C THR A 45 -24.60 -6.81 -4.00
N PRO A 46 -24.86 -7.78 -3.11
CA PRO A 46 -25.19 -7.49 -1.72
C PRO A 46 -24.06 -6.67 -1.10
N SER A 47 -24.37 -5.49 -0.60
CA SER A 47 -23.46 -4.75 0.26
C SER A 47 -23.28 -5.54 1.56
N THR A 48 -22.25 -6.35 1.59
CA THR A 48 -21.84 -6.99 2.83
C THR A 48 -21.33 -5.93 3.75
N GLY A 49 -21.97 -5.29 4.56
CA GLY A 49 -21.61 -4.22 5.52
C GLY A 49 -20.15 -4.22 6.04
N ALA A 50 -19.24 -4.73 5.24
CA ALA A 50 -17.82 -4.83 5.52
C ALA A 50 -17.20 -3.43 5.47
N ILE A 51 -16.55 -3.07 6.54
CA ILE A 51 -15.80 -1.82 6.65
C ILE A 51 -14.63 -1.88 5.66
N ASP A 52 -14.51 -0.85 4.80
CA ASP A 52 -13.35 -0.72 3.91
C ASP A 52 -12.06 -0.57 4.72
N SER A 53 -11.14 -1.53 4.55
CA SER A 53 -9.90 -1.61 5.34
C SER A 53 -8.99 -0.41 5.14
N ASP A 54 -8.93 0.14 3.92
CA ASP A 54 -8.07 1.27 3.60
C ASP A 54 -8.59 2.54 4.25
N THR A 55 -9.91 2.76 4.20
CA THR A 55 -10.56 3.89 4.89
C THR A 55 -10.41 3.80 6.40
N ALA A 56 -10.57 2.59 6.98
CA ALA A 56 -10.37 2.38 8.41
C ALA A 56 -8.91 2.67 8.82
N PHE A 57 -7.95 2.27 7.99
CA PHE A 57 -6.53 2.57 8.18
C PHE A 57 -6.26 4.08 8.13
N ILE A 58 -6.69 4.79 7.08
CA ILE A 58 -6.51 6.24 6.93
C ILE A 58 -7.14 7.00 8.12
N LYS A 59 -8.39 6.63 8.49
CA LYS A 59 -9.07 7.23 9.65
C LYS A 59 -8.26 7.07 10.92
N ARG A 60 -7.79 5.86 11.22
CA ARG A 60 -7.02 5.56 12.45
C ARG A 60 -5.73 6.33 12.51
N VAL A 61 -4.94 6.28 11.43
CA VAL A 61 -3.58 6.82 11.39
C VAL A 61 -3.57 8.35 11.42
N PHE A 62 -4.53 9.00 10.78
CA PHE A 62 -4.63 10.46 10.73
C PHE A 62 -5.69 11.03 11.69
N ALA A 63 -6.23 10.20 12.59
CA ALA A 63 -7.18 10.58 13.62
C ALA A 63 -8.39 11.38 13.07
N LEU A 64 -8.91 10.96 11.89
CA LEU A 64 -10.08 11.62 11.29
C LEU A 64 -11.31 11.42 12.18
N LYS A 65 -12.07 12.49 12.38
CA LYS A 65 -13.23 12.50 13.31
C LYS A 65 -14.46 11.84 12.72
N GLU A 66 -14.60 11.88 11.41
CA GLU A 66 -15.74 11.36 10.66
C GLU A 66 -15.86 9.84 10.84
N SER A 67 -17.09 9.28 10.79
CA SER A 67 -17.27 7.81 10.81
C SER A 67 -16.75 7.17 9.53
N VAL A 68 -16.36 5.88 9.60
CA VAL A 68 -15.92 5.16 8.40
C VAL A 68 -17.02 5.15 7.33
N THR A 69 -18.27 5.05 7.72
CA THR A 69 -19.42 5.10 6.80
C THR A 69 -19.59 6.44 6.09
N ASN A 70 -19.21 7.54 6.74
CA ASN A 70 -19.21 8.86 6.11
C ASN A 70 -18.00 9.03 5.18
N LEU A 71 -16.83 8.49 5.57
CA LEU A 71 -15.62 8.55 4.75
C LEU A 71 -15.69 7.62 3.54
N CYS A 72 -16.41 6.50 3.65
CA CYS A 72 -16.56 5.48 2.61
C CYS A 72 -18.03 5.07 2.45
N PRO A 73 -18.87 5.96 1.88
CA PRO A 73 -20.26 5.62 1.61
C PRO A 73 -20.39 4.62 0.47
N ILE A 74 -21.36 3.71 0.59
CA ILE A 74 -21.76 2.79 -0.49
C ILE A 74 -22.98 3.42 -1.18
N ILE A 75 -22.86 3.71 -2.47
CA ILE A 75 -23.88 4.37 -3.27
C ILE A 75 -24.37 3.37 -4.32
N SER A 76 -25.63 2.97 -4.23
CA SER A 76 -26.26 2.00 -5.13
C SER A 76 -27.26 2.62 -6.13
N ASP A 77 -27.61 3.87 -5.94
CA ASP A 77 -28.52 4.61 -6.81
C ASP A 77 -27.78 5.28 -7.95
N HIS A 78 -27.74 4.64 -9.09
CA HIS A 78 -27.04 5.14 -10.28
C HIS A 78 -27.75 6.32 -10.96
N ASP A 79 -29.08 6.42 -10.86
CA ASP A 79 -29.86 7.48 -11.51
C ASP A 79 -29.64 8.83 -10.82
N ALA A 80 -29.35 8.81 -9.50
CA ALA A 80 -29.07 10.01 -8.71
C ALA A 80 -27.61 10.11 -8.26
N LEU A 81 -26.70 9.36 -8.90
CA LEU A 81 -25.29 9.23 -8.48
C LEU A 81 -24.60 10.56 -8.18
N PRO A 82 -24.64 11.61 -9.03
CA PRO A 82 -23.99 12.88 -8.75
C PRO A 82 -24.53 13.55 -7.47
N THR A 83 -25.84 13.54 -7.27
CA THR A 83 -26.48 14.12 -6.08
C THR A 83 -26.09 13.37 -4.81
N ARG A 84 -26.12 12.05 -4.83
CA ARG A 84 -25.73 11.20 -3.70
C ARG A 84 -24.26 11.36 -3.31
N ILE A 85 -23.39 11.49 -4.31
CA ILE A 85 -21.97 11.79 -4.06
C ILE A 85 -21.80 13.15 -3.41
N GLN A 86 -22.50 14.19 -3.89
CA GLN A 86 -22.44 15.54 -3.32
C GLN A 86 -22.96 15.58 -1.88
N GLU A 87 -24.09 14.94 -1.59
CA GLU A 87 -24.66 14.84 -0.24
C GLU A 87 -23.67 14.18 0.74
N ALA A 88 -23.12 13.03 0.36
CA ALA A 88 -22.15 12.30 1.19
C ALA A 88 -20.84 13.09 1.37
N TYR A 89 -20.37 13.72 0.30
CA TYR A 89 -19.15 14.54 0.32
C TYR A 89 -19.30 15.78 1.20
N ALA A 90 -20.47 16.42 1.25
CA ALA A 90 -20.73 17.59 2.05
C ALA A 90 -20.48 17.36 3.55
N VAL A 91 -20.65 16.12 4.02
CA VAL A 91 -20.37 15.75 5.42
C VAL A 91 -18.88 15.74 5.71
N THR A 92 -18.09 15.15 4.81
CA THR A 92 -16.62 14.97 4.99
C THR A 92 -15.83 16.22 4.65
N SER A 93 -16.37 17.11 3.84
CA SER A 93 -15.69 18.33 3.36
C SER A 93 -15.85 19.54 4.27
N ARG A 94 -16.76 19.50 5.24
CA ARG A 94 -17.05 20.65 6.11
C ARG A 94 -15.82 21.09 6.89
N GLY A 95 -15.41 22.35 6.70
CA GLY A 95 -14.29 22.97 7.40
C GLY A 95 -12.92 22.45 6.98
N LYS A 96 -12.81 21.76 5.83
CA LYS A 96 -11.56 21.31 5.26
C LYS A 96 -11.03 22.29 4.20
N ASP A 97 -9.73 22.34 4.03
CA ASP A 97 -9.06 23.08 2.95
C ASP A 97 -9.00 22.22 1.69
N VAL A 98 -8.73 20.93 1.87
CA VAL A 98 -8.64 19.93 0.80
C VAL A 98 -9.23 18.59 1.25
N VAL A 99 -9.91 17.91 0.34
CA VAL A 99 -10.37 16.53 0.54
C VAL A 99 -9.71 15.63 -0.50
N ILE A 100 -8.98 14.64 -0.01
CA ILE A 100 -8.43 13.57 -0.86
C ILE A 100 -9.54 12.56 -1.13
N VAL A 101 -9.91 12.41 -2.39
CA VAL A 101 -10.94 11.47 -2.84
C VAL A 101 -10.26 10.29 -3.50
N GLU A 102 -10.31 9.11 -2.87
CA GLU A 102 -9.73 7.90 -3.43
C GLU A 102 -10.72 7.19 -4.36
N GLY A 103 -10.37 7.08 -5.64
CA GLY A 103 -11.13 6.31 -6.62
C GLY A 103 -10.97 4.82 -6.39
N VAL A 104 -12.07 4.09 -6.44
CA VAL A 104 -12.11 2.63 -6.31
C VAL A 104 -12.06 2.03 -7.70
N TRP A 105 -11.11 1.11 -7.94
CA TRP A 105 -11.08 0.38 -9.19
C TRP A 105 -11.81 -0.96 -9.01
N ARG A 106 -12.90 -1.16 -9.76
CA ARG A 106 -13.64 -2.43 -9.81
C ARG A 106 -14.01 -2.73 -11.25
N GLN A 107 -13.98 -4.01 -11.62
CA GLN A 107 -14.48 -4.48 -12.91
C GLN A 107 -15.80 -5.24 -12.72
N ARG A 108 -16.76 -5.02 -13.62
CA ARG A 108 -17.92 -5.90 -13.78
C ARG A 108 -17.48 -7.22 -14.41
N PRO A 109 -18.21 -8.31 -14.19
CA PRO A 109 -18.10 -9.48 -15.07
C PRO A 109 -18.27 -9.02 -16.53
N GLY A 110 -17.24 -9.25 -17.38
CA GLY A 110 -17.19 -8.73 -18.74
C GLY A 110 -16.29 -7.51 -18.97
N GLY A 111 -15.53 -7.06 -17.95
CA GLY A 111 -14.41 -6.13 -18.12
C GLY A 111 -14.74 -4.64 -18.11
N LYS A 112 -16.02 -4.25 -17.96
CA LYS A 112 -16.38 -2.82 -17.86
C LYS A 112 -16.13 -2.30 -16.44
N PRO A 113 -15.53 -1.09 -16.26
CA PRO A 113 -15.40 -0.47 -14.95
C PRO A 113 -16.78 -0.24 -14.32
N ILE A 114 -16.91 -0.48 -13.02
CA ILE A 114 -18.13 -0.16 -12.25
C ILE A 114 -18.18 1.34 -11.93
N GLU A 115 -17.03 1.97 -11.88
CA GLU A 115 -16.92 3.40 -11.58
C GLU A 115 -17.24 4.27 -12.77
N ALA A 116 -17.86 5.40 -12.45
CA ALA A 116 -18.01 6.55 -13.34
C ALA A 116 -17.03 7.66 -12.88
N PRO A 117 -15.71 7.54 -13.14
CA PRO A 117 -14.72 8.51 -12.65
C PRO A 117 -15.06 9.93 -13.09
N ASN A 118 -15.52 10.11 -14.34
CA ASN A 118 -15.89 11.41 -14.89
C ASN A 118 -17.12 12.00 -14.18
N GLU A 119 -18.08 11.18 -13.77
CA GLU A 119 -19.25 11.64 -13.02
C GLU A 119 -18.86 12.10 -11.61
N ILE A 120 -17.98 11.36 -10.92
CA ILE A 120 -17.46 11.74 -9.62
C ILE A 120 -16.66 13.04 -9.72
N VAL A 121 -15.78 13.16 -10.71
CA VAL A 121 -14.97 14.36 -10.95
C VAL A 121 -15.88 15.57 -11.22
N ALA A 122 -16.89 15.42 -12.06
CA ALA A 122 -17.85 16.47 -12.39
C ALA A 122 -18.71 16.86 -11.18
N ALA A 123 -19.26 15.87 -10.45
CA ALA A 123 -20.09 16.11 -9.27
C ALA A 123 -19.37 16.89 -8.16
N LEU A 124 -18.07 16.63 -7.97
CA LEU A 124 -17.25 17.25 -6.94
C LEU A 124 -16.45 18.46 -7.44
N ASN A 125 -16.51 18.78 -8.73
CA ASN A 125 -15.59 19.75 -9.38
C ASN A 125 -14.14 19.48 -8.97
N ALA A 126 -13.74 18.18 -9.03
CA ALA A 126 -12.47 17.73 -8.50
C ALA A 126 -11.33 17.93 -9.48
N ARG A 127 -10.13 18.18 -8.96
CA ARG A 127 -8.88 18.04 -9.70
C ARG A 127 -8.44 16.58 -9.66
N VAL A 128 -7.81 16.09 -10.72
CA VAL A 128 -7.50 14.67 -10.89
C VAL A 128 -5.99 14.43 -10.82
N LEU A 129 -5.57 13.51 -9.97
CA LEU A 129 -4.24 12.95 -9.90
C LEU A 129 -4.30 11.47 -10.28
N VAL A 130 -3.60 11.10 -11.34
CA VAL A 130 -3.51 9.70 -11.79
C VAL A 130 -2.33 9.02 -11.12
N VAL A 131 -2.53 7.80 -10.59
CA VAL A 131 -1.48 6.96 -10.02
C VAL A 131 -1.38 5.68 -10.82
N GLU A 132 -0.39 5.56 -11.69
CA GLU A 132 -0.17 4.38 -12.52
C GLU A 132 1.02 3.54 -12.05
N PRO A 133 0.88 2.22 -11.93
CA PRO A 133 2.01 1.35 -11.68
C PRO A 133 2.90 1.32 -12.92
N TYR A 134 4.19 1.36 -12.72
CA TYR A 134 5.14 1.28 -13.83
C TYR A 134 4.96 -0.02 -14.62
N SER A 135 4.87 0.11 -15.93
CA SER A 135 4.91 -0.97 -16.90
C SER A 135 5.78 -0.55 -18.09
N LYS A 136 6.17 -1.49 -18.94
CA LYS A 136 6.91 -1.14 -20.18
C LYS A 136 6.06 -0.32 -21.14
N GLU A 137 4.73 -0.34 -20.98
CA GLU A 137 3.77 0.33 -21.85
C GLU A 137 3.11 1.55 -21.21
N TRP A 138 3.64 2.03 -20.08
CA TRP A 138 3.08 3.12 -19.29
C TRP A 138 2.68 4.37 -20.11
N LEU A 139 3.45 4.68 -21.15
CA LEU A 139 3.15 5.82 -22.05
C LEU A 139 1.83 5.65 -22.83
N LYS A 140 1.52 4.43 -23.25
CA LYS A 140 0.25 4.14 -23.93
C LYS A 140 -0.91 4.23 -22.96
N GLU A 141 -0.72 3.71 -21.76
CA GLU A 141 -1.72 3.64 -20.69
C GLU A 141 -2.14 5.03 -20.22
N ILE A 142 -1.17 5.94 -20.06
CA ILE A 142 -1.43 7.32 -19.64
C ILE A 142 -2.31 8.09 -20.63
N ASN A 143 -2.25 7.78 -21.93
CA ASN A 143 -3.10 8.43 -22.91
C ASN A 143 -4.61 8.23 -22.65
N ASN A 144 -5.01 7.18 -21.94
CA ASN A 144 -6.39 6.90 -21.57
C ASN A 144 -6.96 7.93 -20.57
N TYR A 145 -6.12 8.78 -19.96
CA TYR A 145 -6.55 9.80 -18.99
C TYR A 145 -6.76 11.19 -19.60
N LYS A 146 -6.59 11.33 -20.92
CA LYS A 146 -6.80 12.61 -21.61
C LYS A 146 -8.24 13.12 -21.51
N ASP A 147 -9.19 12.21 -21.31
CA ASP A 147 -10.61 12.53 -21.18
C ASP A 147 -10.95 13.35 -19.93
N PHE A 148 -10.06 13.39 -18.92
CA PHE A 148 -10.20 14.30 -17.80
C PHE A 148 -9.93 15.77 -18.15
N GLY A 149 -9.34 16.05 -19.32
CA GLY A 149 -9.14 17.41 -19.84
C GLY A 149 -8.44 18.34 -18.83
N GLN A 150 -9.04 19.49 -18.59
CA GLN A 150 -8.49 20.50 -17.66
C GLN A 150 -8.55 20.10 -16.19
N SER A 151 -9.34 19.10 -15.82
CA SER A 151 -9.36 18.58 -14.45
C SER A 151 -8.10 17.81 -14.11
N LEU A 152 -7.39 17.25 -15.11
CA LEU A 152 -6.16 16.50 -14.89
C LEU A 152 -5.02 17.41 -14.42
N LEU A 153 -4.53 17.20 -13.20
CA LEU A 153 -3.34 17.87 -12.67
C LEU A 153 -2.06 17.25 -13.20
N GLY A 154 -2.04 15.92 -13.24
CA GLY A 154 -0.90 15.18 -13.73
C GLY A 154 -0.90 13.72 -13.29
N VAL A 155 0.24 13.09 -13.48
CA VAL A 155 0.44 11.65 -13.33
C VAL A 155 1.55 11.38 -12.33
N VAL A 156 1.36 10.35 -11.53
CA VAL A 156 2.37 9.72 -10.69
C VAL A 156 2.65 8.32 -11.24
N LEU A 157 3.87 8.06 -11.66
CA LEU A 157 4.34 6.70 -11.95
C LEU A 157 4.83 6.08 -10.66
N ASN A 158 4.19 5.01 -10.24
CA ASN A 158 4.48 4.33 -8.98
C ASN A 158 5.13 2.96 -9.21
N LYS A 159 5.78 2.42 -8.18
CA LYS A 159 6.44 1.10 -8.22
C LYS A 159 7.50 1.00 -9.33
N VAL A 160 8.24 2.05 -9.58
CA VAL A 160 9.32 2.06 -10.59
C VAL A 160 10.53 1.31 -10.01
N PRO A 161 11.09 0.30 -10.71
CA PRO A 161 12.32 -0.35 -10.25
C PRO A 161 13.44 0.66 -10.04
N LYS A 162 14.12 0.59 -8.90
CA LYS A 162 15.20 1.55 -8.54
C LYS A 162 16.27 1.65 -9.62
N SER A 163 16.57 0.55 -10.30
CA SER A 163 17.56 0.51 -11.41
C SER A 163 17.11 1.28 -12.66
N ARG A 164 15.84 1.63 -12.79
CA ARG A 164 15.29 2.36 -13.95
C ARG A 164 14.82 3.77 -13.60
N LEU A 165 14.90 4.15 -12.34
CA LEU A 165 14.26 5.36 -11.83
C LEU A 165 14.67 6.63 -12.62
N GLU A 166 15.96 6.87 -12.78
CA GLU A 166 16.49 8.05 -13.50
C GLU A 166 16.12 8.03 -14.98
N GLN A 167 16.20 6.87 -15.63
CA GLN A 167 15.77 6.72 -17.02
C GLN A 167 14.29 7.07 -17.17
N VAL A 168 13.43 6.49 -16.33
CA VAL A 168 11.98 6.71 -16.39
C VAL A 168 11.63 8.17 -16.09
N ARG A 169 12.30 8.83 -15.15
CA ARG A 169 12.12 10.26 -14.87
C ARG A 169 12.41 11.12 -16.10
N SER A 170 13.54 10.88 -16.75
CA SER A 170 13.94 11.59 -17.97
C SER A 170 12.93 11.35 -19.11
N GLU A 171 12.56 10.10 -19.35
CA GLU A 171 11.58 9.73 -20.37
C GLU A 171 10.19 10.36 -20.09
N ALA A 172 9.73 10.32 -18.85
CA ALA A 172 8.43 10.86 -18.45
C ALA A 172 8.39 12.37 -18.68
N SER A 173 9.41 13.12 -18.26
CA SER A 173 9.49 14.56 -18.47
C SER A 173 9.49 14.91 -19.97
N ALA A 174 10.28 14.18 -20.79
CA ALA A 174 10.38 14.44 -22.21
C ALA A 174 9.10 14.09 -23.00
N GLN A 175 8.41 13.02 -22.62
CA GLN A 175 7.26 12.52 -23.37
C GLN A 175 5.95 13.20 -22.95
N LEU A 176 5.72 13.38 -21.64
CA LEU A 176 4.51 14.02 -21.14
C LEU A 176 4.48 15.52 -21.41
N GLY A 177 5.65 16.19 -21.41
CA GLY A 177 5.75 17.58 -21.85
C GLY A 177 5.20 17.83 -23.27
N LYS A 178 5.31 16.85 -24.17
CA LYS A 178 4.73 16.90 -25.52
C LYS A 178 3.21 16.74 -25.57
N THR A 179 2.63 16.12 -24.55
CA THR A 179 1.18 15.83 -24.48
C THR A 179 0.42 16.86 -23.67
N GLY A 180 1.09 17.81 -23.06
CA GLY A 180 0.49 18.80 -22.14
C GLY A 180 0.10 18.22 -20.76
N MET A 181 0.50 16.99 -20.46
CA MET A 181 0.29 16.37 -19.15
C MET A 181 1.53 16.55 -18.26
N ASN A 182 1.34 16.88 -17.00
CA ASN A 182 2.41 17.01 -16.03
C ASN A 182 2.77 15.65 -15.42
N ILE A 183 4.07 15.39 -15.24
CA ILE A 183 4.53 14.34 -14.33
C ILE A 183 4.69 14.96 -12.93
N ILE A 184 3.91 14.46 -11.97
CA ILE A 184 3.92 14.95 -10.57
C ILE A 184 4.85 14.11 -9.71
N GLY A 185 5.09 12.86 -10.09
CA GLY A 185 6.01 12.01 -9.36
C GLY A 185 6.42 10.76 -10.12
N VAL A 186 7.64 10.30 -9.85
CA VAL A 186 8.14 8.99 -10.28
C VAL A 186 8.66 8.28 -9.04
N LEU A 187 7.80 7.46 -8.42
CA LEU A 187 8.04 6.86 -7.12
C LEU A 187 8.70 5.49 -7.27
N PRO A 188 9.84 5.24 -6.60
CA PRO A 188 10.50 3.95 -6.66
C PRO A 188 9.70 2.86 -5.96
N GLU A 189 9.86 1.63 -6.42
CA GLU A 189 9.49 0.46 -5.64
C GLU A 189 10.38 0.37 -4.39
N ASP A 190 9.76 0.13 -3.24
CA ASP A 190 10.49 -0.02 -1.99
C ASP A 190 9.98 -1.20 -1.16
N ARG A 191 10.91 -1.99 -0.61
CA ARG A 191 10.61 -3.21 0.11
C ARG A 191 9.84 -2.97 1.41
N VAL A 192 10.09 -1.84 2.07
CA VAL A 192 9.35 -1.47 3.29
C VAL A 192 7.88 -1.27 2.99
N LEU A 193 7.56 -0.63 1.84
CA LEU A 193 6.17 -0.41 1.44
C LEU A 193 5.45 -1.71 1.06
N LEU A 194 6.20 -2.73 0.61
CA LEU A 194 5.71 -4.06 0.26
C LEU A 194 5.84 -5.08 1.41
N ALA A 195 6.38 -4.67 2.55
CA ALA A 195 6.61 -5.56 3.67
C ALA A 195 5.28 -6.05 4.29
N LEU A 196 5.29 -7.28 4.77
CA LEU A 196 4.26 -7.83 5.65
C LEU A 196 4.64 -7.57 7.10
N THR A 197 3.66 -7.43 7.96
CA THR A 197 3.91 -7.56 9.41
C THR A 197 4.12 -9.03 9.77
N ILE A 198 4.74 -9.29 10.92
CA ILE A 198 4.91 -10.65 11.45
C ILE A 198 3.54 -11.32 11.65
N GLY A 199 2.53 -10.55 12.08
CA GLY A 199 1.16 -11.03 12.24
C GLY A 199 0.52 -11.43 10.91
N GLU A 200 0.59 -10.57 9.89
CA GLU A 200 0.10 -10.86 8.54
C GLU A 200 0.83 -12.07 7.93
N LEU A 201 2.15 -12.14 8.12
CA LEU A 201 2.92 -13.30 7.68
C LEU A 201 2.40 -14.58 8.32
N ALA A 202 2.24 -14.60 9.65
CA ALA A 202 1.75 -15.76 10.38
C ALA A 202 0.35 -16.20 9.89
N GLU A 203 -0.55 -15.23 9.66
CA GLU A 203 -1.90 -15.49 9.14
C GLU A 203 -1.85 -16.11 7.74
N HIS A 204 -1.09 -15.54 6.82
CA HIS A 204 -1.00 -16.01 5.43
C HIS A 204 -0.38 -17.41 5.30
N ILE A 205 0.58 -17.74 6.16
CA ILE A 205 1.19 -19.09 6.17
C ILE A 205 0.49 -20.05 7.14
N GLN A 206 -0.65 -19.66 7.72
CA GLN A 206 -1.40 -20.42 8.72
C GLN A 206 -0.54 -20.89 9.88
N GLY A 207 0.41 -20.04 10.28
CA GLY A 207 1.37 -20.30 11.34
C GLY A 207 0.91 -19.83 12.69
N LYS A 208 1.38 -20.52 13.74
CA LYS A 208 1.15 -20.13 15.13
C LYS A 208 2.36 -19.38 15.68
N ILE A 209 2.17 -18.16 16.17
CA ILE A 209 3.22 -17.43 16.87
C ILE A 209 3.40 -18.09 18.25
N LEU A 210 4.55 -18.72 18.47
CA LEU A 210 4.90 -19.39 19.72
C LEU A 210 5.53 -18.45 20.74
N ARG A 211 6.30 -17.48 20.26
CA ARG A 211 7.00 -16.46 21.05
C ARG A 211 7.01 -15.13 20.34
N GLY A 212 7.03 -14.03 21.09
CA GLY A 212 7.13 -12.67 20.53
C GLY A 212 5.85 -12.17 19.88
N ALA A 213 4.66 -12.55 20.34
CA ALA A 213 3.38 -12.12 19.79
C ALA A 213 3.18 -10.59 19.91
N GLU A 214 3.79 -9.94 20.88
CA GLU A 214 3.81 -8.49 21.07
C GLU A 214 4.50 -7.74 19.90
N GLN A 215 5.36 -8.44 19.14
CA GLN A 215 6.06 -7.91 17.98
C GLN A 215 5.31 -8.19 16.65
N SER A 216 4.08 -8.66 16.69
CA SER A 216 3.28 -8.99 15.50
C SER A 216 3.12 -7.82 14.52
N ALA A 217 3.25 -6.57 14.99
CA ALA A 217 3.19 -5.36 14.17
C ALA A 217 4.50 -4.99 13.46
N GLU A 218 5.63 -5.66 13.80
CA GLU A 218 6.92 -5.38 13.17
C GLU A 218 6.95 -5.83 11.70
N LEU A 219 7.61 -5.02 10.86
CA LEU A 219 7.69 -5.27 9.41
C LEU A 219 8.81 -6.25 9.07
N VAL A 220 8.52 -7.18 8.16
CA VAL A 220 9.45 -8.12 7.54
C VAL A 220 9.75 -7.66 6.12
N GLU A 221 10.96 -7.17 5.90
CA GLU A 221 11.37 -6.59 4.61
C GLU A 221 11.94 -7.62 3.63
N ASN A 222 12.49 -8.70 4.16
CA ASN A 222 13.17 -9.73 3.38
C ASN A 222 12.81 -11.13 3.87
N PHE A 223 12.97 -12.10 2.98
CA PHE A 223 12.79 -13.51 3.29
C PHE A 223 14.04 -14.30 2.89
N MET A 224 14.42 -15.27 3.71
CA MET A 224 15.52 -16.21 3.42
C MET A 224 15.08 -17.63 3.76
N LEU A 225 15.47 -18.57 2.91
CA LEU A 225 15.21 -19.99 3.12
C LEU A 225 16.51 -20.67 3.56
N GLY A 226 16.46 -21.38 4.69
CA GLY A 226 17.56 -22.18 5.20
C GLY A 226 17.33 -23.65 4.97
N ALA A 227 17.30 -24.07 3.70
CA ALA A 227 17.07 -25.46 3.28
C ALA A 227 18.37 -26.26 3.01
N MET A 228 19.54 -25.70 3.36
CA MET A 228 20.83 -26.34 3.11
C MET A 228 21.09 -27.51 4.05
N ALA A 229 21.82 -28.51 3.56
CA ALA A 229 22.21 -29.66 4.36
C ALA A 229 23.29 -29.35 5.41
N VAL A 230 24.17 -28.39 5.10
CA VAL A 230 25.27 -27.93 5.97
C VAL A 230 24.91 -26.57 6.52
N ASP A 231 25.25 -26.28 7.78
CA ASP A 231 25.08 -24.96 8.39
C ASP A 231 25.91 -23.91 7.61
N PRO A 232 25.26 -22.93 6.96
CA PRO A 232 25.96 -21.88 6.21
C PRO A 232 26.55 -20.80 7.12
N GLY A 233 26.29 -20.89 8.42
CA GLY A 233 26.68 -19.91 9.41
C GLY A 233 26.06 -18.52 9.22
N PRO A 234 26.53 -17.52 10.00
CA PRO A 234 26.04 -16.16 9.95
C PRO A 234 26.27 -15.46 8.61
N ASP A 235 27.29 -15.87 7.84
CA ASP A 235 27.63 -15.23 6.57
C ASP A 235 26.52 -15.34 5.51
N TYR A 236 25.81 -16.46 5.48
CA TYR A 236 24.65 -16.60 4.59
C TYR A 236 23.49 -15.75 5.05
N PHE A 237 23.10 -15.87 6.32
CA PHE A 237 21.97 -15.13 6.86
C PHE A 237 22.27 -13.63 7.02
N GLY A 238 23.53 -13.23 7.11
CA GLY A 238 23.98 -11.84 7.14
C GLY A 238 23.75 -11.05 5.85
N ARG A 239 23.45 -11.70 4.72
CA ARG A 239 23.27 -11.06 3.41
C ARG A 239 22.02 -10.19 3.31
N LYS A 240 21.04 -10.37 4.20
CA LYS A 240 19.79 -9.59 4.25
C LYS A 240 19.51 -9.14 5.67
N ASN A 241 19.07 -7.90 5.80
CA ASN A 241 18.61 -7.35 7.08
C ASN A 241 17.08 -7.44 7.18
N ASN A 242 16.56 -7.32 8.42
CA ASN A 242 15.13 -7.25 8.68
C ASN A 242 14.32 -8.36 8.00
N LYS A 243 14.80 -9.59 8.13
CA LYS A 243 14.27 -10.74 7.39
C LYS A 243 13.52 -11.73 8.26
N ALA A 244 12.54 -12.42 7.65
CA ALA A 244 12.08 -13.72 8.14
C ALA A 244 12.97 -14.81 7.59
N VAL A 245 13.36 -15.77 8.43
CA VAL A 245 14.13 -16.94 8.02
C VAL A 245 13.28 -18.18 8.16
N VAL A 246 13.03 -18.87 7.03
CA VAL A 246 12.26 -20.11 6.99
C VAL A 246 13.20 -21.29 7.13
N LEU A 247 12.99 -22.09 8.16
CA LEU A 247 13.85 -23.20 8.58
C LEU A 247 13.02 -24.42 8.95
N ARG A 248 13.63 -25.60 8.97
CA ARG A 248 13.01 -26.77 9.58
C ARG A 248 13.11 -26.71 11.10
N SER A 249 12.07 -27.18 11.81
CA SER A 249 12.02 -27.20 13.28
C SER A 249 13.09 -28.09 13.91
N GLU A 250 13.57 -29.12 13.20
CA GLU A 250 14.63 -30.04 13.64
C GLU A 250 16.08 -29.54 13.40
N ARG A 251 16.26 -28.25 12.95
CA ARG A 251 17.58 -27.68 12.67
C ARG A 251 17.97 -26.54 13.65
N PRO A 252 18.19 -26.86 14.94
CA PRO A 252 18.56 -25.84 15.93
C PRO A 252 19.87 -25.13 15.62
N ASP A 253 20.80 -25.77 14.94
CA ASP A 253 22.06 -25.20 14.43
C ASP A 253 21.80 -23.99 13.53
N MET A 254 20.94 -24.14 12.52
CA MET A 254 20.58 -23.07 11.61
C MET A 254 19.71 -21.99 12.24
N GLN A 255 18.85 -22.36 13.20
CA GLN A 255 18.05 -21.41 13.97
C GLN A 255 18.97 -20.50 14.78
N MET A 256 19.96 -21.06 15.45
CA MET A 256 20.97 -20.30 16.21
C MET A 256 21.79 -19.38 15.30
N ALA A 257 22.24 -19.88 14.13
CA ALA A 257 22.99 -19.08 13.16
C ALA A 257 22.17 -17.91 12.60
N ALA A 258 20.89 -18.12 12.28
CA ALA A 258 20.00 -17.06 11.82
C ALA A 258 19.83 -15.95 12.88
N MET A 259 19.69 -16.32 14.16
CA MET A 259 19.56 -15.36 15.27
C MET A 259 20.84 -14.59 15.64
N GLN A 260 21.98 -14.95 15.05
CA GLN A 260 23.22 -14.15 15.14
C GLN A 260 23.24 -12.95 14.18
N THR A 261 22.27 -12.86 13.30
CA THR A 261 22.17 -11.82 12.26
C THR A 261 20.91 -10.98 12.44
N SER A 262 20.73 -9.92 11.62
CA SER A 262 19.51 -9.08 11.65
C SER A 262 18.28 -9.87 11.18
N THR A 263 17.75 -10.73 12.07
CA THR A 263 16.56 -11.55 11.83
C THR A 263 15.37 -10.97 12.58
N ARG A 264 14.26 -10.72 11.87
CA ARG A 264 13.00 -10.21 12.44
C ARG A 264 12.15 -11.30 13.06
N CYS A 265 12.07 -12.47 12.41
CA CYS A 265 11.40 -13.63 12.96
C CYS A 265 11.94 -14.92 12.35
N LEU A 266 11.75 -16.03 13.06
CA LEU A 266 11.95 -17.38 12.53
C LEU A 266 10.60 -17.97 12.15
N VAL A 267 10.53 -18.57 10.95
CA VAL A 267 9.40 -19.38 10.48
C VAL A 267 9.87 -20.82 10.46
N LEU A 268 9.33 -21.65 11.35
CA LEU A 268 9.77 -23.01 11.54
C LEU A 268 8.76 -24.00 10.97
N SER A 269 9.21 -24.76 9.97
CA SER A 269 8.46 -25.81 9.29
C SER A 269 8.52 -27.12 10.08
N GLY A 270 7.38 -27.79 10.26
CA GLY A 270 7.27 -29.08 10.97
C GLY A 270 6.67 -28.94 12.36
N ASP A 271 6.64 -30.05 13.09
CA ASP A 271 6.00 -30.19 14.40
C ASP A 271 6.98 -30.64 15.51
N THR A 272 8.27 -30.74 15.20
CA THR A 272 9.28 -31.14 16.16
C THR A 272 9.38 -30.13 17.30
N PRO A 273 9.35 -30.59 18.57
CA PRO A 273 9.50 -29.70 19.72
C PRO A 273 10.82 -28.93 19.66
N LEU A 274 10.75 -27.62 19.89
CA LEU A 274 11.92 -26.77 19.86
C LEU A 274 12.84 -27.02 21.03
N LYS A 275 14.14 -26.95 20.77
CA LYS A 275 15.14 -27.08 21.85
C LYS A 275 15.07 -25.86 22.78
N PRO A 276 15.17 -26.07 24.12
CA PRO A 276 15.15 -24.95 25.08
C PRO A 276 16.14 -23.83 24.75
N VAL A 277 17.36 -24.18 24.36
CA VAL A 277 18.40 -23.22 24.00
C VAL A 277 17.98 -22.29 22.83
N VAL A 278 17.13 -22.75 21.92
CA VAL A 278 16.60 -21.93 20.82
C VAL A 278 15.55 -20.95 21.35
N LEU A 279 14.68 -21.43 22.24
CA LEU A 279 13.65 -20.59 22.87
C LEU A 279 14.28 -19.49 23.72
N ASP A 280 15.27 -19.82 24.55
CA ASP A 280 16.01 -18.89 25.39
C ASP A 280 16.72 -17.83 24.53
N ARG A 281 17.35 -18.27 23.44
CA ARG A 281 18.04 -17.35 22.52
C ARG A 281 17.08 -16.44 21.76
N ALA A 282 15.94 -16.96 21.34
CA ALA A 282 14.90 -16.17 20.68
C ALA A 282 14.36 -15.08 21.62
N GLU A 283 14.15 -15.40 22.89
CA GLU A 283 13.74 -14.45 23.92
C GLU A 283 14.83 -13.40 24.18
N GLU A 284 16.09 -13.81 24.38
CA GLU A 284 17.23 -12.90 24.56
C GLU A 284 17.37 -11.89 23.41
N LYS A 285 17.16 -12.37 22.18
CA LYS A 285 17.31 -11.57 20.96
C LYS A 285 16.03 -10.86 20.52
N ASN A 286 14.93 -11.06 21.24
CA ASN A 286 13.61 -10.56 20.86
C ASN A 286 13.23 -10.98 19.43
N VAL A 287 13.45 -12.24 19.06
CA VAL A 287 13.11 -12.79 17.74
C VAL A 287 11.87 -13.66 17.85
N PRO A 288 10.73 -13.22 17.33
CA PRO A 288 9.51 -14.02 17.26
C PRO A 288 9.70 -15.35 16.52
N ILE A 289 8.97 -16.37 16.99
CA ILE A 289 8.97 -17.70 16.36
C ILE A 289 7.55 -18.02 15.90
N ILE A 290 7.41 -18.28 14.59
CA ILE A 290 6.20 -18.78 13.96
C ILE A 290 6.40 -20.25 13.63
N LEU A 291 5.50 -21.12 14.12
CA LEU A 291 5.53 -22.55 13.80
C LEU A 291 4.44 -22.84 12.75
N VAL A 292 4.83 -23.56 11.70
CA VAL A 292 3.98 -23.93 10.57
C VAL A 292 4.11 -25.42 10.31
N ARG A 293 2.98 -26.11 10.09
CA ARG A 293 3.01 -27.58 9.83
C ARG A 293 3.46 -27.94 8.42
N ASP A 294 3.27 -27.00 7.49
CA ASP A 294 3.63 -27.21 6.09
C ASP A 294 5.14 -27.32 5.89
N ASP A 295 5.54 -27.91 4.78
CA ASP A 295 6.93 -27.98 4.37
C ASP A 295 7.47 -26.61 3.89
N VAL A 296 8.78 -26.49 3.83
CA VAL A 296 9.48 -25.24 3.46
C VAL A 296 9.07 -24.73 2.07
N ALA A 297 8.76 -25.61 1.12
CA ALA A 297 8.39 -25.21 -0.24
C ALA A 297 6.99 -24.62 -0.27
N THR A 298 6.04 -25.24 0.43
CA THR A 298 4.67 -24.74 0.60
C THR A 298 4.67 -23.39 1.32
N ILE A 299 5.44 -23.26 2.41
CA ILE A 299 5.61 -21.98 3.13
C ILE A 299 6.15 -20.90 2.18
N ALA A 300 7.17 -21.20 1.38
CA ALA A 300 7.74 -20.25 0.43
C ALA A 300 6.71 -19.78 -0.61
N SER A 301 5.92 -20.70 -1.16
CA SER A 301 4.84 -20.38 -2.11
C SER A 301 3.76 -19.50 -1.47
N ASN A 302 3.37 -19.79 -0.22
CA ASN A 302 2.40 -18.97 0.52
C ASN A 302 2.94 -17.56 0.79
N ILE A 303 4.23 -17.43 1.11
CA ILE A 303 4.90 -16.12 1.28
C ILE A 303 4.90 -15.34 -0.05
N GLU A 304 5.22 -15.96 -1.17
CA GLU A 304 5.18 -15.30 -2.49
C GLU A 304 3.77 -14.81 -2.82
N SER A 305 2.77 -15.64 -2.57
CA SER A 305 1.36 -15.25 -2.74
C SER A 305 0.98 -14.08 -1.85
N ALA A 306 1.39 -14.09 -0.58
CA ALA A 306 1.14 -13.01 0.37
C ALA A 306 1.79 -11.69 -0.09
N LEU A 307 3.04 -11.73 -0.56
CA LEU A 307 3.75 -10.56 -1.08
C LEU A 307 3.07 -9.97 -2.32
N GLY A 308 2.54 -10.83 -3.21
CA GLY A 308 1.77 -10.39 -4.39
C GLY A 308 0.47 -9.65 -4.03
N ASN A 309 -0.08 -9.90 -2.85
CA ASN A 309 -1.33 -9.31 -2.37
C ASN A 309 -1.15 -8.26 -1.27
N THR A 310 0.09 -7.82 -1.02
CA THR A 310 0.39 -6.87 0.05
C THR A 310 -0.28 -5.52 -0.17
N LYS A 311 -0.95 -5.01 0.88
CA LYS A 311 -1.59 -3.69 0.90
C LYS A 311 -0.79 -2.68 1.70
N PHE A 312 -1.04 -1.40 1.45
CA PHE A 312 -0.53 -0.32 2.28
C PHE A 312 -1.52 -0.07 3.43
N ASN A 313 -1.37 -0.81 4.53
CA ASN A 313 -2.35 -0.89 5.63
C ASN A 313 -1.72 -0.77 7.03
N HIS A 314 -0.42 -0.46 7.11
CA HIS A 314 0.30 -0.38 8.38
C HIS A 314 1.07 0.92 8.56
N GLU A 315 0.94 1.54 9.76
CA GLU A 315 1.54 2.85 10.06
C GLU A 315 3.07 2.86 10.01
N ASN A 316 3.73 1.74 10.31
CA ASN A 316 5.20 1.61 10.23
C ASN A 316 5.76 1.80 8.81
N LYS A 317 4.89 1.77 7.77
CA LYS A 317 5.26 2.08 6.38
C LYS A 317 5.28 3.58 6.08
N LEU A 318 4.61 4.40 6.89
CA LEU A 318 4.46 5.84 6.64
C LEU A 318 5.76 6.65 6.66
N PRO A 319 6.72 6.40 7.55
CA PRO A 319 7.98 7.14 7.51
C PRO A 319 8.71 6.95 6.19
N LYS A 320 8.75 5.71 5.68
CA LYS A 320 9.40 5.40 4.38
C LYS A 320 8.64 5.99 3.20
N LEU A 321 7.33 5.94 3.23
CA LEU A 321 6.50 6.59 2.21
C LEU A 321 6.73 8.10 2.18
N ALA A 322 6.78 8.77 3.34
CA ALA A 322 7.04 10.20 3.43
C ALA A 322 8.42 10.55 2.83
N GLU A 323 9.48 9.82 3.21
CA GLU A 323 10.82 9.99 2.65
C GLU A 323 10.81 9.89 1.11
N ILE A 324 10.13 8.87 0.57
CA ILE A 324 10.03 8.67 -0.88
C ILE A 324 9.26 9.82 -1.54
N MET A 325 8.15 10.25 -0.97
CA MET A 325 7.36 11.33 -1.56
C MET A 325 8.09 12.67 -1.48
N GLU A 326 8.76 12.99 -0.38
CA GLU A 326 9.58 14.21 -0.28
C GLU A 326 10.68 14.26 -1.35
N GLN A 327 11.24 13.12 -1.71
CA GLN A 327 12.32 13.06 -2.68
C GLN A 327 11.87 13.03 -4.15
N TYR A 328 10.70 12.40 -4.43
CA TYR A 328 10.32 12.03 -5.80
C TYR A 328 8.96 12.55 -6.24
N PHE A 329 8.27 13.36 -5.41
CA PHE A 329 6.97 13.92 -5.71
C PHE A 329 7.04 15.45 -5.75
N ASP A 330 6.47 16.07 -6.78
CA ASP A 330 6.43 17.53 -6.95
C ASP A 330 5.21 18.12 -6.24
N PHE A 331 5.37 18.40 -4.94
CA PHE A 331 4.34 19.05 -4.14
C PHE A 331 4.05 20.48 -4.60
N GLN A 332 5.03 21.21 -5.14
CA GLN A 332 4.82 22.59 -5.60
C GLN A 332 3.84 22.65 -6.76
N THR A 333 4.03 21.75 -7.75
CA THR A 333 3.09 21.64 -8.88
C THR A 333 1.71 21.20 -8.40
N LEU A 334 1.62 20.29 -7.42
CA LEU A 334 0.35 19.89 -6.82
C LEU A 334 -0.34 21.08 -6.15
N TYR A 335 0.33 21.83 -5.27
CA TYR A 335 -0.24 22.99 -4.57
C TYR A 335 -0.74 24.04 -5.55
N LYS A 336 0.06 24.39 -6.54
CA LYS A 336 -0.33 25.33 -7.61
C LYS A 336 -1.58 24.85 -8.33
N GLY A 337 -1.63 23.57 -8.68
CA GLY A 337 -2.78 22.98 -9.38
C GLY A 337 -4.06 22.91 -8.54
N LEU A 338 -3.95 22.82 -7.23
CA LEU A 338 -5.06 22.84 -6.28
C LEU A 338 -5.46 24.26 -5.84
N GLY A 339 -4.68 25.30 -6.20
CA GLY A 339 -4.90 26.66 -5.71
C GLY A 339 -4.69 26.81 -4.21
N LEU A 340 -3.86 25.97 -3.62
CA LEU A 340 -3.47 26.05 -2.22
C LEU A 340 -2.26 26.99 -2.09
N ALA A 341 -2.31 27.92 -1.12
CA ALA A 341 -1.11 28.67 -0.78
C ALA A 341 -0.07 27.73 -0.16
N GLY A 342 1.17 27.80 -0.65
CA GLY A 342 2.31 27.08 -0.08
C GLY A 342 2.73 27.66 1.25
#